data_65035185612eba00b48ce8a0dcd03229
#
_entry.id   65035185612eba00b48ce8a0dcd03229
#
_cell.length_a   1.000
_cell.length_b   1.000
_cell.length_c   1.000
_cell.angle_alpha   90.00
_cell.angle_beta   90.00
_cell.angle_gamma   90.00
#
_symmetry.space_group_name_H-M   'P 1'
#
loop_
_entity.id
_entity.type
_entity.pdbx_description
1 polymer ?
#
loop_
_entity_poly.entity_id
_entity_poly.type
_entity_poly.pdbx_seq_one_letter_code
_entity_poly.pdbx_strand_id
1 'polypeptide(L)'
;MFSPRWKVLSVSQNKLKELISDNRIWFGKNGDGIPRQKTFLSEVQAGLRPNTIWFHDEVSHNQEARQSLKKLFDGKAYFDSPKPVELLKQMLIISSPENKDIYLDFFSGSATTAHAVMQLNAEDGGKRKFIMVQIPEACDEKSEAFK
;
A
#
# COMPACT_ATOMS: atom_id res chain seq x y z
N MET A 1 -38.76 8.70 -25.97
CA MET A 1 -38.64 7.27 -26.22
C MET A 1 -37.16 6.93 -26.38
N PHE A 2 -36.46 6.55 -25.29
CA PHE A 2 -35.03 6.26 -25.33
C PHE A 2 -34.85 4.82 -25.77
N SER A 3 -34.26 4.63 -26.95
CA SER A 3 -33.82 3.31 -27.43
C SER A 3 -32.68 2.78 -26.54
N PRO A 4 -32.77 1.60 -25.95
CA PRO A 4 -31.66 1.03 -25.20
C PRO A 4 -30.52 0.76 -26.17
N ARG A 5 -29.37 1.40 -25.96
CA ARG A 5 -28.12 1.06 -26.67
C ARG A 5 -27.69 -0.34 -26.26
N TRP A 6 -28.01 -1.32 -27.07
CA TRP A 6 -27.49 -2.67 -26.98
C TRP A 6 -25.99 -2.63 -27.28
N LYS A 7 -25.16 -2.78 -26.27
CA LYS A 7 -23.74 -3.11 -26.50
C LYS A 7 -23.67 -4.55 -26.98
N VAL A 8 -23.68 -4.75 -28.27
CA VAL A 8 -23.38 -6.02 -28.91
C VAL A 8 -21.91 -6.36 -28.63
N LEU A 9 -21.62 -7.61 -28.27
CA LEU A 9 -20.26 -8.10 -28.19
C LEU A 9 -19.59 -7.91 -29.56
N SER A 10 -18.64 -7.00 -29.68
CA SER A 10 -17.91 -6.70 -30.92
C SER A 10 -16.87 -7.78 -31.22
N VAL A 11 -17.31 -9.03 -31.34
CA VAL A 11 -16.45 -10.19 -31.62
C VAL A 11 -16.98 -10.95 -32.84
N SER A 12 -16.10 -11.56 -33.60
CA SER A 12 -16.46 -12.39 -34.73
C SER A 12 -17.23 -13.64 -34.25
N GLN A 13 -18.04 -14.23 -35.14
CA GLN A 13 -18.84 -15.41 -34.83
C GLN A 13 -17.99 -16.59 -34.35
N ASN A 14 -16.81 -16.77 -34.92
CA ASN A 14 -15.87 -17.82 -34.53
C ASN A 14 -15.33 -17.56 -33.12
N LYS A 15 -14.96 -16.31 -32.82
CA LYS A 15 -14.49 -15.92 -31.49
C LYS A 15 -15.58 -16.08 -30.43
N LEU A 16 -16.83 -15.80 -30.77
CA LEU A 16 -17.95 -16.02 -29.84
C LEU A 16 -18.12 -17.49 -29.50
N LYS A 17 -18.00 -18.40 -30.49
CA LYS A 17 -18.07 -19.85 -30.27
C LYS A 17 -16.94 -20.34 -29.35
N GLU A 18 -15.73 -19.86 -29.54
CA GLU A 18 -14.59 -20.14 -28.64
C GLU A 18 -14.85 -19.69 -27.21
N LEU A 19 -15.36 -18.45 -27.04
CA LEU A 19 -15.65 -17.90 -25.72
C LEU A 19 -16.78 -18.66 -25.00
N ILE A 20 -17.75 -19.19 -25.75
CA ILE A 20 -18.81 -20.03 -25.21
C ILE A 20 -18.24 -21.39 -24.79
N SER A 21 -17.45 -22.03 -25.65
CA SER A 21 -16.84 -23.33 -25.33
C SER A 21 -15.90 -23.28 -24.14
N ASP A 22 -15.21 -22.16 -23.93
CA ASP A 22 -14.34 -21.89 -22.78
C ASP A 22 -15.11 -21.34 -21.54
N ASN A 23 -16.43 -21.41 -21.57
CA ASN A 23 -17.31 -20.94 -20.49
C ASN A 23 -17.06 -19.47 -20.08
N ARG A 24 -16.65 -18.63 -21.03
CA ARG A 24 -16.33 -17.20 -20.81
C ARG A 24 -17.51 -16.25 -21.02
N ILE A 25 -18.65 -16.74 -21.41
CA ILE A 25 -19.85 -15.91 -21.54
C ILE A 25 -20.80 -16.18 -20.35
N TRP A 26 -21.24 -15.10 -19.75
CA TRP A 26 -22.22 -15.10 -18.66
C TRP A 26 -23.49 -14.36 -19.07
N PHE A 27 -24.63 -15.01 -18.93
CA PHE A 27 -25.95 -14.50 -19.29
C PHE A 27 -26.77 -14.05 -18.06
N GLY A 28 -26.13 -13.78 -16.93
CA GLY A 28 -26.83 -13.47 -15.68
C GLY A 28 -27.16 -14.72 -14.87
N LYS A 29 -27.75 -14.52 -13.70
CA LYS A 29 -28.09 -15.64 -12.79
C LYS A 29 -29.13 -16.58 -13.37
N ASN A 30 -30.09 -16.05 -14.15
CA ASN A 30 -31.20 -16.82 -14.74
C ASN A 30 -30.92 -17.29 -16.17
N GLY A 31 -29.79 -16.87 -16.77
CA GLY A 31 -29.43 -17.26 -18.13
C GLY A 31 -30.10 -16.44 -19.26
N ASP A 32 -30.88 -15.43 -18.93
CA ASP A 32 -31.66 -14.58 -19.85
C ASP A 32 -31.12 -13.14 -20.00
N GLY A 33 -30.03 -12.84 -19.29
CA GLY A 33 -29.42 -11.52 -19.29
C GLY A 33 -28.56 -11.23 -20.53
N ILE A 34 -28.19 -9.97 -20.68
CA ILE A 34 -27.24 -9.53 -21.73
C ILE A 34 -25.92 -10.26 -21.56
N PRO A 35 -25.37 -10.88 -22.62
CA PRO A 35 -24.12 -11.62 -22.55
C PRO A 35 -22.96 -10.71 -22.12
N ARG A 36 -22.21 -11.16 -21.13
CA ARG A 36 -21.00 -10.50 -20.61
C ARG A 36 -19.83 -11.46 -20.68
N GLN A 37 -18.66 -10.97 -21.08
CA GLN A 37 -17.45 -11.78 -21.04
C GLN A 37 -16.92 -11.85 -19.62
N LYS A 38 -16.63 -13.07 -19.16
CA LYS A 38 -15.91 -13.33 -17.91
C LYS A 38 -14.40 -13.24 -18.15
N THR A 39 -13.69 -12.69 -17.16
CA THR A 39 -12.25 -12.83 -17.01
C THR A 39 -12.00 -13.74 -15.81
N PHE A 40 -11.21 -14.77 -15.97
CA PHE A 40 -10.90 -15.65 -14.84
C PHE A 40 -9.93 -14.97 -13.88
N LEU A 41 -10.10 -15.22 -12.59
CA LEU A 41 -9.26 -14.62 -11.55
C LEU A 41 -7.78 -14.96 -11.74
N SER A 42 -7.48 -16.14 -12.27
CA SER A 42 -6.11 -16.57 -12.61
C SER A 42 -5.43 -15.78 -13.73
N GLU A 43 -6.22 -15.03 -14.52
CA GLU A 43 -5.72 -14.22 -15.64
C GLU A 43 -5.61 -12.73 -15.27
N VAL A 44 -6.13 -12.38 -14.10
CA VAL A 44 -6.07 -11.00 -13.60
C VAL A 44 -4.75 -10.82 -12.88
N GLN A 45 -4.08 -9.71 -13.17
CA GLN A 45 -2.87 -9.34 -12.44
C GLN A 45 -3.17 -9.30 -10.93
N ALA A 46 -2.36 -9.98 -10.13
CA ALA A 46 -2.48 -9.97 -8.69
C ALA A 46 -2.21 -8.56 -8.14
N GLY A 47 -3.09 -8.11 -7.24
CA GLY A 47 -2.97 -6.82 -6.58
C GLY A 47 -3.70 -5.67 -7.30
N LEU A 48 -3.88 -4.60 -6.56
CA LEU A 48 -4.44 -3.34 -7.05
C LEU A 48 -3.30 -2.36 -7.33
N ARG A 49 -3.47 -1.51 -8.33
CA ARG A 49 -2.57 -0.38 -8.54
C ARG A 49 -2.70 0.57 -7.34
N PRO A 50 -1.58 1.05 -6.77
CA PRO A 50 -1.64 2.00 -5.67
C PRO A 50 -2.30 3.30 -6.13
N ASN A 51 -3.05 3.92 -5.21
CA ASN A 51 -3.60 5.25 -5.41
C ASN A 51 -2.47 6.28 -5.49
N THR A 52 -2.70 7.35 -6.25
CA THR A 52 -1.77 8.49 -6.33
C THR A 52 -1.89 9.44 -5.13
N ILE A 53 -2.99 9.34 -4.38
CA ILE A 53 -3.25 10.09 -3.14
C ILE A 53 -3.58 9.07 -2.06
N TRP A 54 -2.92 9.21 -0.92
CA TRP A 54 -3.17 8.41 0.28
C TRP A 54 -3.77 9.31 1.36
N PHE A 55 -4.90 8.93 1.88
CA PHE A 55 -5.60 9.68 2.91
C PHE A 55 -5.09 9.29 4.30
N HIS A 56 -5.34 10.15 5.28
CA HIS A 56 -4.87 9.96 6.65
C HIS A 56 -5.48 8.74 7.36
N ASP A 57 -6.64 8.28 6.94
CA ASP A 57 -7.28 7.05 7.40
C ASP A 57 -6.58 5.77 6.89
N GLU A 58 -5.81 5.89 5.78
CA GLU A 58 -5.01 4.78 5.23
C GLU A 58 -3.58 4.77 5.80
N VAL A 59 -2.96 5.94 5.92
CA VAL A 59 -1.52 6.07 6.23
C VAL A 59 -1.22 6.87 7.49
N SER A 60 -2.23 7.19 8.31
CA SER A 60 -2.12 7.99 9.52
C SER A 60 -1.67 9.44 9.26
N HIS A 61 -1.38 10.21 10.29
CA HIS A 61 -0.95 11.61 10.24
C HIS A 61 0.10 11.92 11.32
N ASN A 62 0.78 13.07 11.19
CA ASN A 62 1.91 13.44 12.05
C ASN A 62 1.56 13.54 13.54
N GLN A 63 0.34 13.96 13.89
CA GLN A 63 -0.08 14.05 15.29
C GLN A 63 -0.17 12.67 15.95
N GLU A 64 -0.73 11.69 15.25
CA GLU A 64 -0.81 10.31 15.71
C GLU A 64 0.59 9.69 15.80
N ALA A 65 1.44 9.95 14.80
CA ALA A 65 2.84 9.53 14.82
C ALA A 65 3.58 10.04 16.07
N ARG A 66 3.38 11.33 16.42
CA ARG A 66 3.95 11.90 17.64
C ARG A 66 3.44 11.24 18.91
N GLN A 67 2.16 10.95 18.99
CA GLN A 67 1.57 10.25 20.13
C GLN A 67 2.10 8.81 20.26
N SER A 68 2.23 8.12 19.14
CA SER A 68 2.78 6.76 19.09
C SER A 68 4.25 6.74 19.51
N LEU A 69 5.05 7.71 19.04
CA LEU A 69 6.43 7.85 19.46
C LEU A 69 6.55 8.12 20.97
N LYS A 70 5.73 9.03 21.51
CA LYS A 70 5.69 9.27 22.96
C LYS A 70 5.38 8.03 23.80
N LYS A 71 4.50 7.16 23.33
CA LYS A 71 4.19 5.90 24.03
C LYS A 71 5.40 4.96 24.11
N LEU A 72 6.27 4.98 23.09
CA LEU A 72 7.51 4.18 23.09
C LEU A 72 8.55 4.71 24.09
N PHE A 73 8.47 5.98 24.47
CA PHE A 73 9.42 6.66 25.35
C PHE A 73 8.75 7.20 26.63
N ASP A 74 7.87 6.41 27.24
CA ASP A 74 7.21 6.72 28.52
C ASP A 74 6.57 8.12 28.57
N GLY A 75 5.99 8.56 27.46
CA GLY A 75 5.30 9.84 27.32
C GLY A 75 6.21 11.01 26.94
N LYS A 76 7.51 10.82 26.77
CA LYS A 76 8.45 11.89 26.41
C LYS A 76 8.49 12.13 24.90
N ALA A 77 8.66 13.39 24.51
CA ALA A 77 8.71 13.82 23.11
C ALA A 77 10.16 14.15 22.71
N TYR A 78 10.95 13.15 22.42
CA TYR A 78 12.34 13.35 21.97
C TYR A 78 12.45 13.85 20.53
N PHE A 79 11.39 13.80 19.75
CA PHE A 79 11.36 14.27 18.37
C PHE A 79 10.01 14.94 18.05
N ASP A 80 10.05 16.14 17.46
CA ASP A 80 8.87 16.98 17.32
C ASP A 80 7.94 16.57 16.17
N SER A 81 8.49 16.12 15.07
CA SER A 81 7.74 15.88 13.82
C SER A 81 8.03 14.51 13.21
N PRO A 82 7.77 13.40 13.93
CA PRO A 82 7.95 12.08 13.38
C PRO A 82 6.99 11.84 12.21
N LYS A 83 7.40 11.05 11.23
CA LYS A 83 6.50 10.59 10.17
C LYS A 83 5.70 9.39 10.66
N PRO A 84 4.48 9.17 10.13
CA PRO A 84 3.70 7.97 10.44
C PRO A 84 4.41 6.69 9.97
N VAL A 85 4.40 5.65 10.79
CA VAL A 85 4.98 4.36 10.44
C VAL A 85 4.22 3.72 9.27
N GLU A 86 2.89 3.83 9.27
CA GLU A 86 2.00 3.33 8.22
C GLU A 86 2.31 3.95 6.86
N LEU A 87 2.62 5.26 6.82
CA LEU A 87 3.04 5.92 5.59
C LEU A 87 4.32 5.30 5.04
N LEU A 88 5.33 5.11 5.90
CA LEU A 88 6.60 4.51 5.49
C LEU A 88 6.40 3.04 5.08
N LYS A 89 5.60 2.26 5.79
CA LYS A 89 5.24 0.90 5.40
C LYS A 89 4.64 0.85 3.99
N GLN A 90 3.67 1.72 3.71
CA GLN A 90 3.05 1.80 2.39
C GLN A 90 4.06 2.14 1.30
N MET A 91 4.96 3.10 1.55
CA MET A 91 6.05 3.43 0.62
C MET A 91 6.98 2.23 0.37
N LEU A 92 7.35 1.50 1.42
CA LEU A 92 8.22 0.33 1.33
C LEU A 92 7.56 -0.81 0.54
N ILE A 93 6.28 -1.09 0.77
CA ILE A 93 5.53 -2.13 0.06
C ILE A 93 5.45 -1.82 -1.44
N ILE A 94 5.23 -0.56 -1.81
CA ILE A 94 5.08 -0.17 -3.21
C ILE A 94 6.43 -0.12 -3.92
N SER A 95 7.49 0.33 -3.23
CA SER A 95 8.82 0.49 -3.83
C SER A 95 9.53 -0.84 -4.06
N SER A 96 9.20 -1.87 -3.29
CA SER A 96 9.87 -3.14 -3.36
C SER A 96 8.92 -4.32 -3.13
N PRO A 97 8.63 -5.11 -4.17
CA PRO A 97 7.85 -6.33 -4.06
C PRO A 97 8.62 -7.46 -3.35
N GLU A 98 9.96 -7.35 -3.24
CA GLU A 98 10.77 -8.35 -2.58
C GLU A 98 10.98 -7.99 -1.10
N ASN A 99 10.82 -8.99 -0.24
CA ASN A 99 10.90 -8.79 1.22
C ASN A 99 12.33 -8.94 1.79
N LYS A 100 13.36 -8.66 1.00
CA LYS A 100 14.79 -8.81 1.36
C LYS A 100 15.66 -7.60 0.98
N ASP A 101 15.07 -6.51 0.52
CA ASP A 101 15.78 -5.32 0.06
C ASP A 101 16.43 -4.51 1.19
N ILE A 102 17.33 -3.61 0.82
CA ILE A 102 18.02 -2.70 1.74
C ILE A 102 17.50 -1.29 1.51
N TYR A 103 17.02 -0.65 2.57
CA TYR A 103 16.51 0.72 2.57
C TYR A 103 17.53 1.65 3.20
N LEU A 104 17.82 2.74 2.52
CA LEU A 104 18.77 3.76 2.99
C LEU A 104 18.02 5.06 3.23
N ASP A 105 18.12 5.60 4.45
CA ASP A 105 17.54 6.86 4.86
C ASP A 105 18.64 7.80 5.32
N PHE A 106 18.85 8.91 4.57
CA PHE A 106 19.91 9.88 4.83
C PHE A 106 19.55 10.92 5.91
N PHE A 107 18.27 11.01 6.29
CA PHE A 107 17.77 11.94 7.28
C PHE A 107 16.85 11.20 8.25
N SER A 108 17.44 10.30 9.03
CA SER A 108 16.69 9.29 9.80
C SER A 108 15.71 9.89 10.81
N GLY A 109 15.94 11.10 11.28
CA GLY A 109 15.08 11.78 12.24
C GLY A 109 14.73 10.91 13.44
N SER A 110 13.45 10.57 13.59
CA SER A 110 12.96 9.66 14.62
C SER A 110 13.15 8.17 14.29
N ALA A 111 13.92 7.84 13.26
CA ALA A 111 14.14 6.47 12.76
C ALA A 111 12.87 5.72 12.34
N THR A 112 11.86 6.44 11.85
CA THR A 112 10.56 5.85 11.43
C THR A 112 10.74 4.82 10.32
N THR A 113 11.68 5.03 9.39
CA THR A 113 11.98 4.05 8.32
C THR A 113 12.46 2.72 8.91
N ALA A 114 13.35 2.75 9.90
CA ALA A 114 13.80 1.53 10.59
C ALA A 114 12.64 0.82 11.28
N HIS A 115 11.78 1.57 11.98
CA HIS A 115 10.59 1.05 12.64
C HIS A 115 9.65 0.37 11.63
N ALA A 116 9.36 1.01 10.50
CA ALA A 116 8.53 0.45 9.43
C ALA A 116 9.11 -0.86 8.86
N VAL A 117 10.43 -0.91 8.62
CA VAL A 117 11.11 -2.12 8.13
C VAL A 117 11.02 -3.26 9.16
N MET A 118 11.26 -2.98 10.44
CA MET A 118 11.15 -3.99 11.48
C MET A 118 9.73 -4.54 11.64
N GLN A 119 8.72 -3.66 11.58
CA GLN A 119 7.32 -4.06 11.62
C GLN A 119 6.93 -4.94 10.43
N LEU A 120 7.27 -4.53 9.19
CA LEU A 120 6.99 -5.33 8.00
C LEU A 120 7.64 -6.71 8.07
N ASN A 121 8.89 -6.79 8.53
CA ASN A 121 9.57 -8.07 8.69
C ASN A 121 8.87 -8.96 9.73
N ALA A 122 8.33 -8.38 10.81
CA ALA A 122 7.57 -9.13 11.81
C ALA A 122 6.22 -9.61 11.27
N GLU A 123 5.57 -8.84 10.38
CA GLU A 123 4.26 -9.15 9.81
C GLU A 123 4.32 -10.24 8.73
N ASP A 124 5.33 -10.18 7.84
CA ASP A 124 5.41 -11.05 6.66
C ASP A 124 6.60 -12.04 6.68
N GLY A 125 7.39 -12.06 7.76
CA GLY A 125 8.59 -12.90 7.87
C GLY A 125 9.74 -12.45 6.95
N GLY A 126 9.70 -11.23 6.45
CA GLY A 126 10.69 -10.65 5.57
C GLY A 126 12.07 -10.50 6.20
N LYS A 127 13.07 -10.26 5.35
CA LYS A 127 14.48 -10.07 5.73
C LYS A 127 15.02 -8.73 5.22
N ARG A 128 14.14 -7.73 5.14
CA ARG A 128 14.53 -6.37 4.73
C ARG A 128 15.54 -5.82 5.73
N LYS A 129 16.48 -5.03 5.21
CA LYS A 129 17.52 -4.36 6.01
C LYS A 129 17.35 -2.85 5.87
N PHE A 130 17.94 -2.09 6.77
CA PHE A 130 17.97 -0.64 6.69
C PHE A 130 19.35 -0.10 7.07
N ILE A 131 19.68 1.06 6.51
CA ILE A 131 20.85 1.87 6.86
C ILE A 131 20.30 3.27 7.15
N MET A 132 20.57 3.75 8.37
CA MET A 132 20.10 5.05 8.85
C MET A 132 21.28 5.99 8.98
N VAL A 133 21.17 7.16 8.39
CA VAL A 133 22.19 8.22 8.48
C VAL A 133 21.54 9.46 9.07
N GLN A 134 22.16 10.04 10.11
CA GLN A 134 21.72 11.26 10.75
C GLN A 134 22.92 12.18 11.00
N ILE A 135 22.76 13.43 10.65
CA ILE A 135 23.74 14.46 11.02
C ILE A 135 23.57 14.74 12.52
N PRO A 136 24.64 14.62 13.33
CA PRO A 136 24.54 14.93 14.74
C PRO A 136 24.30 16.44 14.94
N GLU A 137 23.20 16.77 15.61
CA GLU A 137 22.86 18.13 16.03
C GLU A 137 22.94 18.23 17.55
N ALA A 138 23.44 19.33 18.04
CA ALA A 138 23.45 19.60 19.48
C ALA A 138 22.00 19.78 19.96
N CYS A 139 21.61 19.04 20.99
CA CYS A 139 20.32 19.23 21.62
C CYS A 139 20.29 20.54 22.41
N ASP A 140 19.17 21.27 22.36
CA ASP A 140 18.93 22.40 23.25
C ASP A 140 18.92 21.90 24.71
N GLU A 141 19.64 22.56 25.59
CA GLU A 141 19.73 22.21 27.04
C GLU A 141 18.35 22.16 27.72
N LYS A 142 17.36 22.88 27.18
CA LYS A 142 15.96 22.90 27.66
C LYS A 142 15.10 21.79 27.07
N SER A 143 15.61 21.05 26.08
CA SER A 143 14.84 19.97 25.43
C SER A 143 14.80 18.71 26.29
N GLU A 144 13.75 17.92 26.16
CA GLU A 144 13.66 16.61 26.80
C GLU A 144 14.74 15.64 26.27
N ALA A 145 15.26 15.88 25.08
CA ALA A 145 16.29 15.05 24.45
C ALA A 145 17.69 15.26 25.04
N PHE A 146 17.94 16.37 25.78
CA PHE A 146 19.22 16.69 26.42
C PHE A 146 19.42 15.94 27.75
N LYS A 147 18.34 15.55 28.41
CA LYS A 147 18.32 14.86 29.72
C LYS A 147 18.46 13.35 29.58
#